data_730ced297c1365d5aef830411c26eb40
#
_entry.id   730ced297c1365d5aef830411c26eb40
#
_cell.length_a   1.000
_cell.length_b   1.000
_cell.length_c   1.000
_cell.angle_alpha   90.00
_cell.angle_beta   90.00
_cell.angle_gamma   90.00
#
_symmetry.space_group_name_H-M   'P 1'
#
loop_
_entity.id
_entity.type
_entity.pdbx_description
1 polymer ?
#
loop_
_entity_poly.entity_id
_entity_poly.type
_entity_poly.pdbx_seq_one_letter_code
_entity_poly.pdbx_strand_id
1 'polypeptide(L)'
;VNHGVDVIGSREDPHASIRAARGLPLMLHSLSVLREQFEIVFAHRKIKKVVEVGVESGQVSSIYTELGADEVYCVDPFPSDELRAALAEHPRLHLVERASPEVLAELPVADLYVIDGDHNYAVVNAEVSWITANAPNAVVVFNDLLWPCARRDMYYQPSPLPESDRHESSDQGPTVFHDELTPAGLVGLGAFTWAVEAGGERNGVLTAVEDAVEAAGADDWYLEVVPAVFGFGILMRKTAPGADKIMAGLRPYTHSKLIATLEANRIALYSRVLQMQYEAVAHADDADRLAESINAQRYEIDRLRAELDRVTHEADELRRENDRLRDPVSAMPVPDLTSAARNLKRAAGHWVKQARQG
;
A
#
# COMPACT_ATOMS: atom_id res chain seq x y z
N VAL A 1 30.13 3.52 13.65
CA VAL A 1 29.73 3.21 15.03
C VAL A 1 29.13 1.83 15.02
N ASN A 2 29.88 0.86 15.57
CA ASN A 2 29.43 -0.52 15.65
C ASN A 2 28.30 -0.58 16.71
N HIS A 3 27.06 -0.40 16.30
CA HIS A 3 25.92 -0.69 17.15
C HIS A 3 25.77 -2.20 17.21
N GLY A 4 26.61 -2.83 18.02
CA GLY A 4 26.39 -4.19 18.45
C GLY A 4 25.08 -4.24 19.20
N VAL A 5 23.98 -4.40 18.46
CA VAL A 5 22.70 -4.73 19.08
C VAL A 5 22.92 -6.07 19.75
N ASP A 6 22.73 -6.14 21.07
CA ASP A 6 22.66 -7.43 21.75
C ASP A 6 21.42 -8.16 21.25
N VAL A 7 21.60 -8.89 20.15
CA VAL A 7 20.51 -9.58 19.43
C VAL A 7 20.00 -10.77 20.23
N ILE A 8 20.79 -11.26 21.19
CA ILE A 8 20.49 -12.48 21.93
C ILE A 8 19.75 -12.17 23.23
N GLY A 9 20.08 -11.05 23.86
CA GLY A 9 19.69 -10.74 25.24
C GLY A 9 20.48 -11.51 26.27
N SER A 10 20.37 -11.14 27.53
CA SER A 10 20.96 -11.84 28.66
C SER A 10 19.91 -12.60 29.46
N ARG A 11 20.34 -13.39 30.47
CA ARG A 11 19.42 -14.05 31.40
C ARG A 11 18.69 -13.05 32.27
N GLU A 12 19.33 -11.93 32.57
CA GLU A 12 18.80 -10.82 33.36
C GLU A 12 17.86 -9.93 32.56
N ASP A 13 18.06 -9.91 31.24
CA ASP A 13 17.26 -9.16 30.27
C ASP A 13 16.90 -9.99 29.03
N PRO A 14 15.99 -10.96 29.16
CA PRO A 14 15.62 -11.86 28.05
C PRO A 14 14.87 -11.16 26.92
N HIS A 15 14.42 -9.91 27.14
CA HIS A 15 13.66 -9.13 26.16
C HIS A 15 14.50 -8.04 25.47
N ALA A 16 15.82 -8.01 25.64
CA ALA A 16 16.70 -7.00 25.04
C ALA A 16 16.55 -6.95 23.50
N SER A 17 16.51 -8.10 22.83
CA SER A 17 16.32 -8.20 21.40
C SER A 17 14.98 -7.61 20.91
N ILE A 18 13.91 -7.81 21.67
CA ILE A 18 12.58 -7.26 21.32
C ILE A 18 12.57 -5.75 21.49
N ARG A 19 13.21 -5.24 22.55
CA ARG A 19 13.33 -3.79 22.76
C ARG A 19 14.20 -3.13 21.69
N ALA A 20 15.31 -3.75 21.33
CA ALA A 20 16.16 -3.29 20.24
C ALA A 20 15.38 -3.24 18.92
N ALA A 21 14.64 -4.30 18.58
CA ALA A 21 13.82 -4.34 17.37
C ALA A 21 12.74 -3.25 17.33
N ARG A 22 12.16 -2.86 18.49
CA ARG A 22 11.18 -1.76 18.56
C ARG A 22 11.79 -0.39 18.32
N GLY A 23 13.07 -0.21 18.66
CA GLY A 23 13.81 1.04 18.52
C GLY A 23 14.44 1.24 17.16
N LEU A 24 14.48 0.21 16.33
CA LEU A 24 15.04 0.29 14.97
C LEU A 24 13.94 0.67 13.97
N PRO A 25 14.24 1.55 13.00
CA PRO A 25 13.32 1.81 11.90
C PRO A 25 13.13 0.56 11.06
N LEU A 26 11.95 0.40 10.46
CA LEU A 26 11.72 -0.65 9.48
C LEU A 26 12.49 -0.32 8.20
N MET A 27 13.47 -1.15 7.87
CA MET A 27 14.28 -1.03 6.66
C MET A 27 13.74 -1.98 5.59
N LEU A 28 12.67 -1.57 4.89
CA LEU A 28 11.98 -2.45 3.93
C LEU A 28 12.68 -2.55 2.58
N HIS A 29 13.32 -1.48 2.13
CA HIS A 29 13.86 -1.35 0.78
C HIS A 29 15.20 -0.60 0.69
N SER A 30 15.81 -0.23 1.79
CA SER A 30 17.06 0.53 1.76
C SER A 30 18.28 -0.34 1.53
N LEU A 31 19.13 0.04 0.57
CA LEU A 31 20.44 -0.56 0.33
C LEU A 31 21.40 -0.43 1.52
N SER A 32 21.10 0.42 2.51
CA SER A 32 21.97 0.58 3.70
C SER A 32 22.12 -0.70 4.54
N VAL A 33 21.13 -1.62 4.47
CA VAL A 33 21.22 -2.94 5.13
C VAL A 33 22.26 -3.86 4.46
N LEU A 34 22.69 -3.54 3.25
CA LEU A 34 23.63 -4.31 2.45
C LEU A 34 25.06 -3.74 2.51
N ARG A 35 25.36 -2.99 3.58
CA ARG A 35 26.68 -2.38 3.80
C ARG A 35 27.83 -3.39 3.67
N GLU A 36 27.67 -4.61 4.20
CA GLU A 36 28.68 -5.66 4.15
C GLU A 36 29.04 -6.05 2.71
N GLN A 37 28.06 -6.02 1.80
CA GLN A 37 28.28 -6.29 0.37
C GLN A 37 29.10 -5.18 -0.29
N PHE A 38 28.84 -3.93 0.07
CA PHE A 38 29.70 -2.80 -0.36
C PHE A 38 31.11 -2.89 0.24
N GLU A 39 31.26 -3.28 1.50
CA GLU A 39 32.56 -3.50 2.14
C GLU A 39 33.39 -4.53 1.37
N ILE A 40 32.79 -5.62 0.87
CA ILE A 40 33.47 -6.62 0.02
C ILE A 40 33.94 -6.00 -1.28
N VAL A 41 33.12 -5.16 -1.94
CA VAL A 41 33.51 -4.46 -3.16
C VAL A 41 34.71 -3.55 -2.90
N PHE A 42 34.63 -2.70 -1.88
CA PHE A 42 35.69 -1.73 -1.55
C PHE A 42 36.99 -2.40 -1.05
N ALA A 43 36.89 -3.55 -0.38
CA ALA A 43 38.04 -4.31 0.09
C ALA A 43 38.89 -4.89 -1.06
N HIS A 44 38.28 -5.20 -2.19
CA HIS A 44 38.95 -5.87 -3.32
C HIS A 44 39.11 -4.98 -4.54
N ARG A 45 38.58 -3.78 -4.51
CA ARG A 45 38.69 -2.78 -5.57
C ARG A 45 38.85 -1.40 -5.00
N LYS A 46 39.76 -0.62 -5.59
CA LYS A 46 39.93 0.79 -5.28
C LYS A 46 38.79 1.56 -5.98
N ILE A 47 37.81 2.01 -5.19
CA ILE A 47 36.69 2.85 -5.63
C ILE A 47 37.00 4.29 -5.22
N LYS A 48 37.18 5.17 -6.19
CA LYS A 48 37.39 6.61 -5.95
C LYS A 48 36.14 7.41 -6.24
N LYS A 49 35.48 7.08 -7.34
CA LYS A 49 34.29 7.78 -7.80
C LYS A 49 33.12 6.84 -7.82
N VAL A 50 32.01 7.31 -7.29
CA VAL A 50 30.71 6.62 -7.30
C VAL A 50 29.70 7.50 -8.02
N VAL A 51 28.86 6.90 -8.85
CA VAL A 51 27.62 7.50 -9.35
C VAL A 51 26.47 6.70 -8.76
N GLU A 52 25.64 7.35 -7.96
CA GLU A 52 24.41 6.80 -7.39
C GLU A 52 23.23 7.42 -8.13
N VAL A 53 22.42 6.58 -8.77
CA VAL A 53 21.21 6.96 -9.48
C VAL A 53 20.01 6.55 -8.63
N GLY A 54 19.18 7.55 -8.24
CA GLY A 54 18.12 7.37 -7.26
C GLY A 54 18.65 7.46 -5.83
N VAL A 55 18.49 8.61 -5.20
CA VAL A 55 19.13 8.91 -3.91
C VAL A 55 18.16 8.91 -2.74
N GLU A 56 16.88 9.20 -3.01
CA GLU A 56 15.79 9.26 -2.05
C GLU A 56 16.11 10.07 -0.79
N SER A 57 16.67 9.43 0.24
CA SER A 57 16.95 10.05 1.55
C SER A 57 18.43 10.36 1.79
N GLY A 58 19.34 9.92 0.90
CA GLY A 58 20.79 10.07 1.06
C GLY A 58 21.42 9.16 2.12
N GLN A 59 20.68 8.22 2.71
CA GLN A 59 21.19 7.32 3.76
C GLN A 59 22.33 6.42 3.26
N VAL A 60 22.29 6.04 1.99
CA VAL A 60 23.27 5.13 1.39
C VAL A 60 24.50 5.90 0.91
N SER A 61 24.33 7.13 0.41
CA SER A 61 25.38 7.95 -0.19
C SER A 61 26.60 8.17 0.73
N SER A 62 26.37 8.34 2.04
CA SER A 62 27.44 8.51 3.02
C SER A 62 28.28 7.25 3.20
N ILE A 63 27.69 6.06 3.04
CA ILE A 63 28.38 4.77 3.19
C ILE A 63 29.57 4.68 2.23
N TYR A 64 29.43 5.14 0.99
CA TYR A 64 30.52 5.07 -0.01
C TYR A 64 31.70 5.92 0.41
N THR A 65 31.47 7.10 0.97
CA THR A 65 32.55 7.97 1.47
C THR A 65 33.22 7.43 2.73
N GLU A 66 32.45 6.75 3.61
CA GLU A 66 33.00 6.05 4.78
C GLU A 66 33.86 4.87 4.38
N LEU A 67 33.53 4.16 3.29
CA LEU A 67 34.27 3.04 2.74
C LEU A 67 35.49 3.48 1.93
N GLY A 68 35.63 4.76 1.65
CA GLY A 68 36.86 5.32 1.04
C GLY A 68 36.72 5.92 -0.36
N ALA A 69 35.48 6.17 -0.82
CA ALA A 69 35.26 6.94 -2.04
C ALA A 69 35.71 8.40 -1.85
N ASP A 70 36.37 8.94 -2.85
CA ASP A 70 36.82 10.34 -2.88
C ASP A 70 35.66 11.28 -3.23
N GLU A 71 34.79 10.88 -4.18
CA GLU A 71 33.66 11.65 -4.70
C GLU A 71 32.46 10.74 -4.98
N VAL A 72 31.27 11.20 -4.66
CA VAL A 72 29.99 10.55 -4.95
C VAL A 72 29.09 11.53 -5.69
N TYR A 73 28.65 11.17 -6.87
CA TYR A 73 27.69 11.92 -7.67
C TYR A 73 26.29 11.33 -7.43
N CYS A 74 25.46 12.07 -6.70
CA CYS A 74 24.12 11.70 -6.28
C CYS A 74 23.11 12.21 -7.31
N VAL A 75 22.70 11.36 -8.23
CA VAL A 75 21.80 11.69 -9.35
C VAL A 75 20.36 11.47 -8.93
N ASP A 76 19.61 12.56 -8.86
CA ASP A 76 18.17 12.53 -8.55
C ASP A 76 17.50 13.71 -9.28
N PRO A 77 16.52 13.48 -10.17
CA PRO A 77 15.88 14.58 -10.91
C PRO A 77 14.94 15.43 -10.07
N PHE A 78 14.45 14.90 -8.93
CA PHE A 78 13.45 15.56 -8.08
C PHE A 78 13.80 15.46 -6.59
N PRO A 79 15.00 15.89 -6.16
CA PRO A 79 15.43 15.76 -4.78
C PRO A 79 14.53 16.58 -3.84
N SER A 80 14.25 16.05 -2.67
CA SER A 80 13.56 16.79 -1.60
C SER A 80 14.48 17.88 -1.00
N ASP A 81 13.90 18.85 -0.31
CA ASP A 81 14.69 19.88 0.39
C ASP A 81 15.54 19.27 1.52
N GLU A 82 15.01 18.20 2.16
CA GLU A 82 15.73 17.43 3.17
C GLU A 82 16.96 16.74 2.57
N LEU A 83 16.82 16.13 1.38
CA LEU A 83 17.96 15.52 0.67
C LEU A 83 19.00 16.57 0.29
N ARG A 84 18.59 17.72 -0.28
CA ARG A 84 19.51 18.82 -0.60
C ARG A 84 20.30 19.27 0.63
N ALA A 85 19.61 19.45 1.77
CA ALA A 85 20.24 19.85 3.01
C ALA A 85 21.20 18.77 3.54
N ALA A 86 20.82 17.52 3.52
CA ALA A 86 21.63 16.41 3.99
C ALA A 86 22.94 16.25 3.15
N LEU A 87 22.81 16.31 1.83
CA LEU A 87 24.01 16.20 0.95
C LEU A 87 24.93 17.43 1.03
N ALA A 88 24.39 18.63 1.25
CA ALA A 88 25.17 19.86 1.37
C ALA A 88 26.11 19.86 2.58
N GLU A 89 25.85 19.06 3.62
CA GLU A 89 26.71 18.91 4.79
C GLU A 89 28.00 18.09 4.49
N HIS A 90 28.01 17.37 3.35
CA HIS A 90 29.09 16.45 2.99
C HIS A 90 29.82 16.90 1.73
N PRO A 91 31.04 17.45 1.82
CA PRO A 91 31.76 18.07 0.69
C PRO A 91 32.17 17.08 -0.42
N ARG A 92 32.06 15.76 -0.16
CA ARG A 92 32.35 14.71 -1.16
C ARG A 92 31.09 14.17 -1.84
N LEU A 93 29.91 14.61 -1.46
CA LEU A 93 28.63 14.25 -2.05
C LEU A 93 28.15 15.39 -2.97
N HIS A 94 27.99 15.12 -4.24
CA HIS A 94 27.62 16.10 -5.25
C HIS A 94 26.24 15.79 -5.79
N LEU A 95 25.25 16.59 -5.39
CA LEU A 95 23.89 16.44 -5.91
C LEU A 95 23.84 16.86 -7.39
N VAL A 96 23.22 16.02 -8.20
CA VAL A 96 23.03 16.21 -9.64
C VAL A 96 21.53 16.11 -9.94
N GLU A 97 20.87 17.27 -10.03
CA GLU A 97 19.41 17.38 -10.21
C GLU A 97 19.02 17.17 -11.69
N ARG A 98 19.29 15.98 -12.20
CA ARG A 98 19.02 15.60 -13.58
C ARG A 98 18.68 14.11 -13.68
N ALA A 99 17.95 13.75 -14.73
CA ALA A 99 17.58 12.37 -14.99
C ALA A 99 18.74 11.55 -15.58
N SER A 100 18.75 10.27 -15.27
CA SER A 100 19.54 9.23 -15.94
C SER A 100 18.66 8.58 -17.03
N PRO A 101 19.23 8.08 -18.16
CA PRO A 101 20.67 7.92 -18.43
C PRO A 101 21.37 9.16 -19.03
N GLU A 102 20.63 10.23 -19.38
CA GLU A 102 21.15 11.36 -20.16
C GLU A 102 22.36 12.02 -19.48
N VAL A 103 22.28 12.16 -18.15
CA VAL A 103 23.33 12.82 -17.37
C VAL A 103 24.64 12.01 -17.28
N LEU A 104 24.57 10.68 -17.46
CA LEU A 104 25.75 9.81 -17.31
C LEU A 104 26.92 10.21 -18.23
N ALA A 105 26.60 10.70 -19.42
CA ALA A 105 27.62 11.14 -20.39
C ALA A 105 28.35 12.44 -19.98
N GLU A 106 27.80 13.21 -19.07
CA GLU A 106 28.35 14.48 -18.60
C GLU A 106 29.13 14.33 -17.29
N LEU A 107 28.89 13.21 -16.58
CA LEU A 107 29.59 12.90 -15.34
C LEU A 107 30.96 12.26 -15.60
N PRO A 108 31.90 12.41 -14.65
CA PRO A 108 33.16 11.66 -14.72
C PRO A 108 32.86 10.15 -14.70
N VAL A 109 33.60 9.40 -15.54
CA VAL A 109 33.53 7.93 -15.48
C VAL A 109 33.87 7.47 -14.07
N ALA A 110 32.98 6.66 -13.50
CA ALA A 110 33.09 6.18 -12.12
C ALA A 110 33.65 4.76 -12.04
N ASP A 111 34.14 4.40 -10.85
CA ASP A 111 34.58 3.05 -10.53
C ASP A 111 33.41 2.16 -10.08
N LEU A 112 32.35 2.77 -9.53
CA LEU A 112 31.12 2.14 -9.06
C LEU A 112 29.90 2.95 -9.53
N TYR A 113 28.93 2.26 -10.13
CA TYR A 113 27.60 2.77 -10.40
C TYR A 113 26.61 2.03 -9.53
N VAL A 114 25.70 2.75 -8.89
CA VAL A 114 24.59 2.19 -8.12
C VAL A 114 23.30 2.65 -8.80
N ILE A 115 22.52 1.70 -9.29
CA ILE A 115 21.30 1.92 -10.06
C ILE A 115 20.10 1.55 -9.18
N ASP A 116 19.44 2.56 -8.68
CA ASP A 116 18.28 2.48 -7.77
C ASP A 116 17.26 3.61 -8.06
N GLY A 117 17.24 4.12 -9.28
CA GLY A 117 16.38 5.23 -9.69
C GLY A 117 15.05 4.76 -10.24
N ASP A 118 14.97 4.58 -11.55
CA ASP A 118 13.78 4.05 -12.22
C ASP A 118 13.75 2.52 -12.21
N HIS A 119 12.55 1.95 -12.06
CA HIS A 119 12.35 0.51 -12.01
C HIS A 119 11.60 -0.01 -13.24
N ASN A 120 12.01 0.45 -14.41
CA ASN A 120 11.45 0.03 -15.69
C ASN A 120 12.54 -0.38 -16.67
N TYR A 121 12.15 -1.20 -17.63
CA TYR A 121 13.05 -1.72 -18.65
C TYR A 121 13.74 -0.62 -19.46
N ALA A 122 13.01 0.38 -19.91
CA ALA A 122 13.52 1.36 -20.85
C ALA A 122 14.68 2.17 -20.29
N VAL A 123 14.54 2.66 -19.05
CA VAL A 123 15.58 3.44 -18.38
C VAL A 123 16.77 2.57 -17.99
N VAL A 124 16.50 1.45 -17.28
CA VAL A 124 17.57 0.58 -16.78
C VAL A 124 18.39 -0.04 -17.92
N ASN A 125 17.75 -0.47 -19.00
CA ASN A 125 18.47 -0.99 -20.17
C ASN A 125 19.39 0.06 -20.80
N ALA A 126 18.93 1.31 -20.92
CA ALA A 126 19.74 2.41 -21.44
C ALA A 126 20.91 2.76 -20.52
N GLU A 127 20.71 2.78 -19.20
CA GLU A 127 21.77 3.01 -18.21
C GLU A 127 22.84 1.92 -18.28
N VAL A 128 22.47 0.66 -18.23
CA VAL A 128 23.38 -0.49 -18.28
C VAL A 128 24.13 -0.53 -19.62
N SER A 129 23.41 -0.29 -20.72
CA SER A 129 24.03 -0.21 -22.05
C SER A 129 25.08 0.89 -22.13
N TRP A 130 24.78 2.08 -21.57
CA TRP A 130 25.72 3.17 -21.51
C TRP A 130 26.95 2.81 -20.67
N ILE A 131 26.77 2.26 -19.46
CA ILE A 131 27.82 1.90 -18.52
C ILE A 131 28.74 0.82 -19.10
N THR A 132 28.15 -0.25 -19.66
CA THR A 132 28.95 -1.35 -20.24
C THR A 132 29.79 -0.90 -21.41
N ALA A 133 29.33 0.07 -22.20
CA ALA A 133 30.07 0.65 -23.32
C ALA A 133 31.15 1.66 -22.89
N ASN A 134 30.87 2.52 -21.90
CA ASN A 134 31.74 3.67 -21.58
C ASN A 134 32.58 3.46 -20.30
N ALA A 135 32.14 2.58 -19.40
CA ALA A 135 32.85 2.24 -18.16
C ALA A 135 32.96 0.71 -17.97
N PRO A 136 33.52 -0.04 -18.94
CA PRO A 136 33.45 -1.51 -18.96
C PRO A 136 34.19 -2.18 -17.79
N ASN A 137 35.01 -1.45 -17.06
CA ASN A 137 35.66 -1.95 -15.87
C ASN A 137 34.98 -1.54 -14.57
N ALA A 138 33.90 -0.75 -14.59
CA ALA A 138 33.21 -0.36 -13.39
C ALA A 138 32.53 -1.57 -12.72
N VAL A 139 32.29 -1.44 -11.43
CA VAL A 139 31.28 -2.27 -10.72
C VAL A 139 29.95 -1.61 -10.93
N VAL A 140 28.92 -2.39 -11.24
CA VAL A 140 27.54 -1.89 -11.26
C VAL A 140 26.75 -2.66 -10.21
N VAL A 141 26.09 -1.92 -9.35
CA VAL A 141 25.19 -2.43 -8.32
C VAL A 141 23.77 -2.04 -8.70
N PHE A 142 22.86 -2.96 -8.53
CA PHE A 142 21.44 -2.76 -8.77
C PHE A 142 20.63 -3.02 -7.52
N ASN A 143 19.57 -2.27 -7.32
CA ASN A 143 18.46 -2.66 -6.49
C ASN A 143 17.33 -3.25 -7.34
N ASP A 144 16.36 -3.91 -6.70
CA ASP A 144 15.11 -4.39 -7.31
C ASP A 144 15.25 -5.40 -8.47
N LEU A 145 16.34 -6.21 -8.49
CA LEU A 145 16.49 -7.30 -9.46
C LEU A 145 15.57 -8.50 -9.20
N LEU A 146 14.82 -8.53 -8.10
CA LEU A 146 13.86 -9.58 -7.79
C LEU A 146 12.43 -8.99 -7.73
N TRP A 147 11.50 -9.75 -7.14
CA TRP A 147 10.14 -9.25 -6.94
C TRP A 147 10.15 -7.92 -6.19
N PRO A 148 9.34 -6.90 -6.57
CA PRO A 148 8.30 -6.95 -7.60
C PRO A 148 8.78 -6.54 -9.01
N CYS A 149 9.92 -5.85 -9.15
CA CYS A 149 10.35 -5.19 -10.36
C CYS A 149 11.15 -6.07 -11.33
N ALA A 150 11.53 -7.30 -10.94
CA ALA A 150 12.37 -8.16 -11.79
C ALA A 150 11.86 -8.31 -13.23
N ARG A 151 10.55 -8.59 -13.37
CA ARG A 151 9.88 -8.89 -14.64
C ARG A 151 8.60 -8.07 -14.83
N ARG A 152 8.49 -6.94 -14.15
CA ARG A 152 7.33 -6.04 -14.20
C ARG A 152 7.82 -4.61 -14.03
N ASP A 153 7.54 -3.78 -15.01
CA ASP A 153 7.87 -2.37 -14.96
C ASP A 153 7.04 -1.64 -13.89
N MET A 154 7.70 -0.71 -13.21
CA MET A 154 7.09 0.31 -12.38
C MET A 154 7.41 1.68 -12.96
N TYR A 155 6.42 2.56 -13.03
CA TYR A 155 6.57 3.89 -13.58
C TYR A 155 6.22 4.95 -12.56
N TYR A 156 7.16 5.79 -12.15
CA TYR A 156 6.87 6.99 -11.37
C TYR A 156 5.92 7.93 -12.10
N GLN A 157 5.09 8.65 -11.36
CA GLN A 157 4.08 9.51 -11.93
C GLN A 157 4.32 11.00 -11.60
N PRO A 158 4.22 11.90 -12.59
CA PRO A 158 4.02 11.62 -14.02
C PRO A 158 5.26 11.00 -14.67
N SER A 159 5.06 9.95 -15.48
CA SER A 159 6.18 9.33 -16.19
C SER A 159 6.68 10.21 -17.33
N PRO A 160 8.00 10.48 -17.44
CA PRO A 160 8.58 11.19 -18.57
C PRO A 160 8.73 10.32 -19.83
N LEU A 161 8.57 9.00 -19.71
CA LEU A 161 8.73 8.08 -20.83
C LEU A 161 7.62 8.23 -21.87
N PRO A 162 7.93 8.16 -23.17
CA PRO A 162 6.93 8.12 -24.22
C PRO A 162 6.09 6.84 -24.10
N GLU A 163 4.87 6.88 -24.61
CA GLU A 163 3.94 5.72 -24.58
C GLU A 163 4.50 4.47 -25.29
N SER A 164 5.34 4.65 -26.32
CA SER A 164 6.00 3.55 -27.01
C SER A 164 6.97 2.74 -26.16
N ASP A 165 7.44 3.32 -25.07
CA ASP A 165 8.43 2.74 -24.17
C ASP A 165 7.83 2.32 -22.82
N ARG A 166 6.50 2.30 -22.74
CA ARG A 166 5.75 1.88 -21.57
C ARG A 166 4.77 0.77 -21.92
N HIS A 167 4.61 -0.18 -21.02
CA HIS A 167 3.49 -1.12 -21.03
C HIS A 167 2.20 -0.46 -20.52
N GLU A 168 1.05 -1.06 -20.84
CA GLU A 168 -0.21 -0.71 -20.19
C GLU A 168 -0.03 -0.83 -18.67
N SER A 169 -0.46 0.19 -17.92
CA SER A 169 -0.20 0.26 -16.48
C SER A 169 -1.45 0.55 -15.66
N SER A 170 -1.42 0.20 -14.38
CA SER A 170 -2.52 0.30 -13.43
C SER A 170 -2.03 0.87 -12.09
N ASP A 171 -2.94 1.54 -11.37
CA ASP A 171 -2.73 1.98 -9.98
C ASP A 171 -2.82 0.82 -8.97
N GLN A 172 -3.32 -0.33 -9.39
CA GLN A 172 -3.29 -1.54 -8.56
C GLN A 172 -1.87 -2.09 -8.49
N GLY A 173 -1.55 -2.77 -7.38
CA GLY A 173 -0.21 -3.26 -7.10
C GLY A 173 -0.06 -4.77 -7.14
N PRO A 174 1.17 -5.27 -7.38
CA PRO A 174 1.49 -6.69 -7.31
C PRO A 174 1.40 -7.23 -5.89
N THR A 175 1.11 -8.51 -5.79
CA THR A 175 1.15 -9.30 -4.56
C THR A 175 1.86 -10.63 -4.84
N VAL A 176 2.32 -11.31 -3.78
CA VAL A 176 2.92 -12.66 -3.93
C VAL A 176 1.89 -13.78 -3.88
N PHE A 177 0.62 -13.47 -3.68
CA PHE A 177 -0.44 -14.47 -3.50
C PHE A 177 -1.14 -14.87 -4.81
N HIS A 178 -1.02 -14.04 -5.85
CA HIS A 178 -1.52 -14.28 -7.21
C HIS A 178 -0.82 -13.35 -8.20
N ASP A 179 -0.95 -13.62 -9.49
CA ASP A 179 -0.22 -12.91 -10.55
C ASP A 179 -0.89 -11.58 -10.96
N GLU A 180 -2.21 -11.47 -10.76
CA GLU A 180 -2.96 -10.26 -11.10
C GLU A 180 -2.65 -9.13 -10.12
N LEU A 181 -2.72 -7.90 -10.62
CA LEU A 181 -2.65 -6.71 -9.78
C LEU A 181 -3.90 -6.60 -8.90
N THR A 182 -3.76 -6.01 -7.71
CA THR A 182 -4.85 -5.86 -6.75
C THR A 182 -4.75 -4.53 -6.00
N PRO A 183 -5.89 -3.91 -5.61
CA PRO A 183 -5.85 -2.73 -4.76
C PRO A 183 -5.29 -3.02 -3.35
N ALA A 184 -5.21 -4.30 -2.95
CA ALA A 184 -4.60 -4.74 -1.70
C ALA A 184 -3.11 -5.09 -1.84
N GLY A 185 -2.50 -4.86 -3.02
CA GLY A 185 -1.09 -5.10 -3.30
C GLY A 185 -0.20 -3.90 -2.96
N LEU A 186 0.99 -3.90 -3.53
CA LEU A 186 1.96 -2.81 -3.41
C LEU A 186 1.54 -1.65 -4.35
N VAL A 187 0.60 -0.83 -3.88
CA VAL A 187 0.05 0.30 -4.62
C VAL A 187 0.86 1.57 -4.44
N GLY A 188 0.99 2.36 -5.51
CA GLY A 188 1.75 3.60 -5.50
C GLY A 188 1.03 4.82 -4.91
N LEU A 189 -0.26 4.73 -4.62
CA LEU A 189 -1.10 5.83 -4.13
C LEU A 189 -0.95 7.13 -4.95
N GLY A 190 -0.77 7.00 -6.26
CA GLY A 190 -0.56 8.10 -7.20
C GLY A 190 0.92 8.46 -7.44
N ALA A 191 1.86 7.92 -6.67
CA ALA A 191 3.28 8.17 -6.88
C ALA A 191 3.87 7.31 -8.02
N PHE A 192 3.32 6.12 -8.23
CA PHE A 192 3.74 5.22 -9.31
C PHE A 192 2.62 4.26 -9.73
N THR A 193 2.78 3.68 -10.92
CA THR A 193 1.90 2.65 -11.48
C THR A 193 2.71 1.42 -11.86
N TRP A 194 2.03 0.27 -12.03
CA TRP A 194 2.64 -1.00 -12.41
C TRP A 194 2.18 -1.42 -13.80
N ALA A 195 3.07 -1.98 -14.60
CA ALA A 195 2.68 -2.68 -15.81
C ALA A 195 1.64 -3.77 -15.49
N VAL A 196 0.56 -3.83 -16.26
CA VAL A 196 -0.55 -4.78 -16.00
C VAL A 196 -0.03 -6.22 -16.07
N GLU A 197 0.72 -6.54 -17.11
CA GLU A 197 1.31 -7.85 -17.28
C GLU A 197 2.71 -7.93 -16.68
N ALA A 198 3.08 -9.10 -16.16
CA ALA A 198 4.44 -9.44 -15.74
C ALA A 198 5.10 -10.38 -16.75
N GLY A 199 6.42 -10.29 -16.89
CA GLY A 199 7.17 -11.07 -17.88
C GLY A 199 7.03 -10.52 -19.29
N GLY A 200 7.41 -11.33 -20.28
CA GLY A 200 7.47 -10.91 -21.68
C GLY A 200 8.75 -10.15 -22.02
N GLU A 201 8.77 -9.57 -23.21
CA GLU A 201 9.90 -8.79 -23.72
C GLU A 201 9.87 -7.37 -23.15
N ARG A 202 11.06 -6.81 -22.86
CA ARG A 202 11.23 -5.41 -22.46
C ARG A 202 10.38 -5.01 -21.23
N ASN A 203 10.29 -5.89 -20.24
CA ASN A 203 9.50 -5.67 -19.04
C ASN A 203 10.27 -6.08 -17.77
N GLY A 204 10.52 -5.11 -16.91
CA GLY A 204 11.19 -5.27 -15.63
C GLY A 204 12.71 -5.09 -15.64
N VAL A 205 13.23 -4.77 -14.46
CA VAL A 205 14.64 -4.38 -14.23
C VAL A 205 15.60 -5.53 -14.56
N LEU A 206 15.30 -6.75 -14.15
CA LEU A 206 16.18 -7.88 -14.44
C LEU A 206 16.23 -8.18 -15.94
N THR A 207 15.08 -8.10 -16.64
CA THR A 207 15.05 -8.24 -18.10
C THR A 207 15.92 -7.19 -18.78
N ALA A 208 15.86 -5.93 -18.30
CA ALA A 208 16.68 -4.84 -18.82
C ALA A 208 18.18 -5.11 -18.67
N VAL A 209 18.59 -5.60 -17.50
CA VAL A 209 20.00 -5.92 -17.22
C VAL A 209 20.46 -7.10 -18.08
N GLU A 210 19.67 -8.19 -18.16
CA GLU A 210 20.00 -9.37 -18.95
C GLU A 210 20.18 -9.01 -20.43
N ASP A 211 19.25 -8.25 -21.03
CA ASP A 211 19.32 -7.85 -22.43
C ASP A 211 20.53 -6.93 -22.72
N ALA A 212 20.82 -5.99 -21.84
CA ALA A 212 21.99 -5.13 -21.98
C ALA A 212 23.32 -5.90 -21.87
N VAL A 213 23.38 -6.87 -20.97
CA VAL A 213 24.55 -7.76 -20.78
C VAL A 213 24.72 -8.68 -21.97
N GLU A 214 23.64 -9.24 -22.50
CA GLU A 214 23.65 -10.07 -23.73
C GLU A 214 24.18 -9.27 -24.91
N ALA A 215 23.72 -8.04 -25.09
CA ALA A 215 24.21 -7.12 -26.13
C ALA A 215 25.67 -6.74 -25.96
N ALA A 216 26.19 -6.70 -24.72
CA ALA A 216 27.58 -6.41 -24.38
C ALA A 216 28.51 -7.65 -24.44
N GLY A 217 27.97 -8.85 -24.74
CA GLY A 217 28.65 -10.13 -24.75
C GLY A 217 28.63 -10.81 -23.37
N ALA A 218 27.54 -11.52 -23.08
CA ALA A 218 27.24 -12.09 -21.76
C ALA A 218 28.36 -12.94 -21.17
N ASP A 219 29.09 -13.67 -22.00
CA ASP A 219 30.21 -14.53 -21.57
C ASP A 219 31.37 -13.76 -20.90
N ASP A 220 31.48 -12.44 -21.13
CA ASP A 220 32.50 -11.58 -20.56
C ASP A 220 32.14 -11.03 -19.18
N TRP A 221 30.92 -11.21 -18.72
CA TRP A 221 30.39 -10.57 -17.51
C TRP A 221 30.04 -11.57 -16.42
N TYR A 222 30.19 -11.13 -15.17
CA TYR A 222 29.52 -11.72 -14.00
C TYR A 222 28.26 -10.93 -13.72
N LEU A 223 27.14 -11.61 -13.53
CA LEU A 223 25.92 -11.06 -12.94
C LEU A 223 25.53 -11.99 -11.80
N GLU A 224 25.62 -11.48 -10.58
CA GLU A 224 25.27 -12.22 -9.36
C GLU A 224 24.20 -11.44 -8.57
N VAL A 225 23.30 -12.16 -7.93
CA VAL A 225 22.19 -11.56 -7.15
C VAL A 225 22.20 -12.08 -5.73
N VAL A 226 22.26 -11.18 -4.76
CA VAL A 226 21.96 -11.47 -3.37
C VAL A 226 20.44 -11.41 -3.19
N PRO A 227 19.78 -12.50 -2.82
CA PRO A 227 18.32 -12.55 -2.72
C PRO A 227 17.83 -11.93 -1.42
N ALA A 228 18.08 -10.64 -1.25
CA ALA A 228 17.65 -9.85 -0.09
C ALA A 228 17.28 -8.44 -0.55
N VAL A 229 16.34 -7.82 0.15
CA VAL A 229 15.87 -6.44 -0.08
C VAL A 229 15.51 -6.22 -1.54
N PHE A 230 14.57 -7.04 -2.05
CA PHE A 230 14.09 -7.04 -3.44
C PHE A 230 15.13 -7.41 -4.50
N GLY A 231 16.33 -7.84 -4.09
CA GLY A 231 17.38 -8.33 -4.98
C GLY A 231 18.47 -7.31 -5.24
N PHE A 232 19.58 -7.47 -4.52
CA PHE A 232 20.78 -6.71 -4.75
C PHE A 232 21.65 -7.38 -5.82
N GLY A 233 21.77 -6.76 -6.97
CA GLY A 233 22.58 -7.28 -8.08
C GLY A 233 23.96 -6.67 -8.16
N ILE A 234 24.93 -7.46 -8.63
CA ILE A 234 26.26 -6.97 -8.97
C ILE A 234 26.63 -7.46 -10.36
N LEU A 235 26.99 -6.50 -11.22
CA LEU A 235 27.48 -6.74 -12.56
C LEU A 235 28.92 -6.27 -12.67
N MET A 236 29.79 -7.12 -13.18
CA MET A 236 31.21 -6.80 -13.42
C MET A 236 31.72 -7.56 -14.63
N ARG A 237 32.62 -6.91 -15.41
CA ARG A 237 33.36 -7.63 -16.41
C ARG A 237 34.33 -8.62 -15.76
N LYS A 238 34.42 -9.85 -16.25
CA LYS A 238 35.29 -10.91 -15.68
C LYS A 238 36.74 -10.50 -15.61
N THR A 239 37.20 -9.69 -16.56
CA THR A 239 38.59 -9.17 -16.63
C THR A 239 38.81 -7.90 -15.79
N ALA A 240 37.77 -7.34 -15.16
CA ALA A 240 37.89 -6.13 -14.35
C ALA A 240 38.74 -6.40 -13.09
N PRO A 241 39.54 -5.43 -12.63
CA PRO A 241 40.36 -5.61 -11.43
C PRO A 241 39.53 -6.00 -10.21
N GLY A 242 39.90 -7.10 -9.56
CA GLY A 242 39.25 -7.58 -8.34
C GLY A 242 37.97 -8.41 -8.56
N ALA A 243 37.49 -8.62 -9.80
CA ALA A 243 36.24 -9.28 -10.09
C ALA A 243 36.11 -10.65 -9.41
N ASP A 244 37.06 -11.56 -9.61
CA ASP A 244 37.01 -12.89 -9.00
C ASP A 244 36.98 -12.87 -7.47
N LYS A 245 37.70 -11.90 -6.85
CA LYS A 245 37.74 -11.78 -5.39
C LYS A 245 36.39 -11.24 -4.83
N ILE A 246 35.83 -10.27 -5.54
CA ILE A 246 34.50 -9.72 -5.19
C ILE A 246 33.44 -10.82 -5.31
N MET A 247 33.41 -11.54 -6.44
CA MET A 247 32.46 -12.64 -6.63
C MET A 247 32.67 -13.75 -5.60
N ALA A 248 33.90 -14.11 -5.27
CA ALA A 248 34.18 -15.08 -4.22
C ALA A 248 33.70 -14.61 -2.83
N GLY A 249 33.90 -13.33 -2.51
CA GLY A 249 33.39 -12.72 -1.26
C GLY A 249 31.89 -12.66 -1.18
N LEU A 250 31.19 -12.47 -2.30
CA LEU A 250 29.72 -12.40 -2.36
C LEU A 250 29.05 -13.78 -2.40
N ARG A 251 29.78 -14.82 -2.81
CA ARG A 251 29.22 -16.17 -2.96
C ARG A 251 28.44 -16.71 -1.74
N PRO A 252 28.86 -16.45 -0.48
CA PRO A 252 28.08 -16.87 0.70
C PRO A 252 26.69 -16.26 0.76
N TYR A 253 26.47 -15.11 0.12
CA TYR A 253 25.20 -14.37 0.10
C TYR A 253 24.37 -14.74 -1.14
N THR A 254 25.00 -14.78 -2.34
CA THR A 254 24.30 -15.03 -3.61
C THR A 254 23.75 -16.44 -3.72
N HIS A 255 24.41 -17.43 -3.09
CA HIS A 255 23.98 -18.83 -3.08
C HIS A 255 23.35 -19.29 -1.75
N SER A 256 22.98 -18.34 -0.87
CA SER A 256 22.41 -18.65 0.43
C SER A 256 20.92 -18.97 0.35
N LYS A 257 20.57 -20.26 0.49
CA LYS A 257 19.19 -20.70 0.62
C LYS A 257 18.50 -20.09 1.85
N LEU A 258 19.26 -19.85 2.94
CA LEU A 258 18.73 -19.20 4.13
C LEU A 258 18.27 -17.78 3.83
N ILE A 259 19.12 -16.97 3.20
CA ILE A 259 18.77 -15.58 2.84
C ILE A 259 17.57 -15.58 1.89
N ALA A 260 17.58 -16.41 0.86
CA ALA A 260 16.45 -16.52 -0.07
C ALA A 260 15.12 -16.88 0.65
N THR A 261 15.18 -17.81 1.63
CA THR A 261 14.00 -18.19 2.40
C THR A 261 13.53 -17.05 3.31
N LEU A 262 14.45 -16.36 3.97
CA LEU A 262 14.12 -15.19 4.82
C LEU A 262 13.49 -14.06 4.00
N GLU A 263 14.03 -13.80 2.81
CA GLU A 263 13.48 -12.79 1.90
C GLU A 263 12.08 -13.18 1.40
N ALA A 264 11.90 -14.42 0.96
CA ALA A 264 10.58 -14.91 0.56
C ALA A 264 9.53 -14.75 1.69
N ASN A 265 9.92 -15.08 2.93
CA ASN A 265 9.05 -14.88 4.10
C ASN A 265 8.80 -13.38 4.37
N ARG A 266 9.83 -12.53 4.24
CA ARG A 266 9.69 -11.08 4.42
C ARG A 266 8.68 -10.50 3.44
N ILE A 267 8.81 -10.85 2.15
CA ILE A 267 7.92 -10.39 1.09
C ILE A 267 6.49 -10.90 1.32
N ALA A 268 6.32 -12.17 1.69
CA ALA A 268 5.00 -12.72 1.98
C ALA A 268 4.34 -12.03 3.19
N LEU A 269 5.09 -11.76 4.25
CA LEU A 269 4.60 -11.01 5.41
C LEU A 269 4.26 -9.57 5.04
N TYR A 270 5.09 -8.91 4.24
CA TYR A 270 4.84 -7.55 3.75
C TYR A 270 3.55 -7.50 2.93
N SER A 271 3.39 -8.41 1.95
CA SER A 271 2.14 -8.51 1.16
C SER A 271 0.91 -8.77 2.05
N ARG A 272 1.06 -9.59 3.11
CA ARG A 272 -0.05 -9.83 4.06
C ARG A 272 -0.39 -8.57 4.86
N VAL A 273 0.59 -7.78 5.27
CA VAL A 273 0.36 -6.50 5.97
C VAL A 273 -0.40 -5.53 5.06
N LEU A 274 0.01 -5.38 3.80
CA LEU A 274 -0.70 -4.54 2.83
C LEU A 274 -2.15 -4.98 2.65
N GLN A 275 -2.38 -6.28 2.48
CA GLN A 275 -3.73 -6.83 2.39
C GLN A 275 -4.56 -6.52 3.64
N MET A 276 -4.00 -6.74 4.83
CA MET A 276 -4.70 -6.45 6.09
C MET A 276 -5.01 -4.95 6.26
N GLN A 277 -4.11 -4.07 5.83
CA GLN A 277 -4.34 -2.62 5.84
C GLN A 277 -5.50 -2.24 4.92
N TYR A 278 -5.54 -2.79 3.71
CA TYR A 278 -6.64 -2.58 2.77
C TYR A 278 -7.98 -3.08 3.33
N GLU A 279 -8.00 -4.30 3.87
CA GLU A 279 -9.20 -4.89 4.51
C GLU A 279 -9.66 -4.06 5.71
N ALA A 280 -8.74 -3.53 6.53
CA ALA A 280 -9.08 -2.70 7.69
C ALA A 280 -9.76 -1.39 7.28
N VAL A 281 -9.31 -0.74 6.21
CA VAL A 281 -9.97 0.46 5.66
C VAL A 281 -11.37 0.11 5.16
N ALA A 282 -11.52 -0.97 4.39
CA ALA A 282 -12.81 -1.41 3.88
C ALA A 282 -13.80 -1.74 5.03
N HIS A 283 -13.33 -2.39 6.09
CA HIS A 283 -14.16 -2.67 7.28
C HIS A 283 -14.55 -1.41 8.06
N ALA A 284 -13.68 -0.40 8.12
CA ALA A 284 -14.02 0.88 8.74
C ALA A 284 -15.14 1.58 7.96
N ASP A 285 -15.05 1.63 6.64
CA ASP A 285 -16.09 2.20 5.77
C ASP A 285 -17.43 1.46 5.88
N ASP A 286 -17.39 0.13 6.00
CA ASP A 286 -18.60 -0.69 6.22
C ASP A 286 -19.21 -0.42 7.59
N ALA A 287 -18.39 -0.27 8.64
CA ALA A 287 -18.86 0.06 9.98
C ALA A 287 -19.52 1.44 10.03
N ASP A 288 -18.97 2.43 9.34
CA ASP A 288 -19.56 3.78 9.26
C ASP A 288 -20.89 3.76 8.52
N ARG A 289 -20.98 3.06 7.39
CA ARG A 289 -22.26 2.88 6.65
C ARG A 289 -23.31 2.17 7.50
N LEU A 290 -22.90 1.15 8.28
CA LEU A 290 -23.81 0.45 9.18
C LEU A 290 -24.28 1.36 10.32
N ALA A 291 -23.40 2.17 10.90
CA ALA A 291 -23.74 3.13 11.95
C ALA A 291 -24.74 4.17 11.44
N GLU A 292 -24.58 4.69 10.23
CA GLU A 292 -25.53 5.62 9.60
C GLU A 292 -26.88 4.95 9.40
N SER A 293 -26.91 3.71 8.91
CA SER A 293 -28.16 2.94 8.73
C SER A 293 -28.89 2.70 10.06
N ILE A 294 -28.14 2.34 11.11
CA ILE A 294 -28.69 2.14 12.46
C ILE A 294 -29.28 3.45 13.01
N ASN A 295 -28.60 4.58 12.82
CA ASN A 295 -29.09 5.88 13.26
C ASN A 295 -30.37 6.29 12.51
N ALA A 296 -30.44 6.06 11.21
CA ALA A 296 -31.66 6.31 10.42
C ALA A 296 -32.83 5.43 10.90
N GLN A 297 -32.57 4.15 11.17
CA GLN A 297 -33.60 3.24 11.71
C GLN A 297 -34.07 3.65 13.11
N ARG A 298 -33.16 4.09 13.99
CA ARG A 298 -33.51 4.60 15.33
C ARG A 298 -34.44 5.82 15.23
N TYR A 299 -34.08 6.78 14.36
CA TYR A 299 -34.92 7.96 14.13
C TYR A 299 -36.33 7.58 13.66
N GLU A 300 -36.44 6.64 12.73
CA GLU A 300 -37.71 6.15 12.24
C GLU A 300 -38.54 5.42 13.35
N ILE A 301 -37.89 4.62 14.17
CA ILE A 301 -38.49 3.97 15.31
C ILE A 301 -39.02 5.01 16.31
N ASP A 302 -38.25 6.03 16.63
CA ASP A 302 -38.69 7.08 17.55
C ASP A 302 -39.87 7.89 16.98
N ARG A 303 -39.85 8.17 15.68
CA ARG A 303 -40.97 8.80 14.96
C ARG A 303 -42.26 7.94 15.04
N LEU A 304 -42.11 6.65 14.73
CA LEU A 304 -43.26 5.72 14.78
C LEU A 304 -43.82 5.52 16.19
N ARG A 305 -42.93 5.53 17.21
CA ARG A 305 -43.39 5.49 18.62
C ARG A 305 -44.20 6.73 18.99
N ALA A 306 -43.69 7.92 18.66
CA ALA A 306 -44.40 9.17 18.90
C ALA A 306 -45.77 9.20 18.17
N GLU A 307 -45.83 8.69 16.95
CA GLU A 307 -47.10 8.56 16.22
C GLU A 307 -48.06 7.55 16.86
N LEU A 308 -47.53 6.40 17.30
CA LEU A 308 -48.29 5.39 18.03
C LEU A 308 -48.90 5.96 19.33
N ASP A 309 -48.08 6.69 20.12
CA ASP A 309 -48.56 7.33 21.35
C ASP A 309 -49.67 8.35 21.06
N ARG A 310 -49.53 9.16 20.00
CA ARG A 310 -50.55 10.11 19.56
C ARG A 310 -51.84 9.40 19.17
N VAL A 311 -51.79 8.37 18.33
CA VAL A 311 -52.95 7.60 17.89
C VAL A 311 -53.64 6.86 19.07
N THR A 312 -52.82 6.33 19.99
CA THR A 312 -53.34 5.67 21.20
C THR A 312 -54.10 6.65 22.10
N HIS A 313 -53.54 7.86 22.29
CA HIS A 313 -54.18 8.91 23.04
C HIS A 313 -55.53 9.34 22.40
N GLU A 314 -55.54 9.56 21.09
CA GLU A 314 -56.76 9.89 20.33
C GLU A 314 -57.80 8.77 20.40
N ALA A 315 -57.39 7.52 20.32
CA ALA A 315 -58.30 6.37 20.48
C ALA A 315 -58.89 6.30 21.90
N ASP A 316 -58.11 6.62 22.93
CA ASP A 316 -58.61 6.66 24.31
C ASP A 316 -59.56 7.84 24.56
N GLU A 317 -59.31 9.00 23.93
CA GLU A 317 -60.28 10.11 23.97
C GLU A 317 -61.59 9.76 23.30
N LEU A 318 -61.56 9.15 22.11
CA LEU A 318 -62.75 8.70 21.40
C LEU A 318 -63.54 7.62 22.17
N ARG A 319 -62.83 6.73 22.87
CA ARG A 319 -63.47 5.74 23.75
C ARG A 319 -64.24 6.42 24.92
N ARG A 320 -63.57 7.37 25.60
CA ARG A 320 -64.21 8.14 26.69
C ARG A 320 -65.43 8.93 26.20
N GLU A 321 -65.35 9.53 25.01
CA GLU A 321 -66.45 10.26 24.42
C GLU A 321 -67.60 9.31 24.05
N ASN A 322 -67.32 8.14 23.47
CA ASN A 322 -68.30 7.10 23.15
C ASN A 322 -69.01 6.58 24.44
N ASP A 323 -68.24 6.37 25.52
CA ASP A 323 -68.83 5.95 26.80
C ASP A 323 -69.68 7.06 27.38
N ARG A 324 -69.37 8.36 27.29
CA ARG A 324 -70.22 9.48 27.67
C ARG A 324 -71.49 9.57 26.84
N LEU A 325 -71.42 9.28 25.55
CA LEU A 325 -72.62 9.28 24.67
C LEU A 325 -73.50 8.07 24.90
N ARG A 326 -72.97 6.96 25.37
CA ARG A 326 -73.76 5.75 25.75
C ARG A 326 -74.51 5.89 27.10
N ASP A 327 -73.90 6.64 28.06
CA ASP A 327 -74.54 6.88 29.38
C ASP A 327 -75.93 7.54 29.29
N PRO A 328 -76.20 8.58 28.46
CA PRO A 328 -77.52 9.16 28.34
C PRO A 328 -78.56 8.22 27.63
N VAL A 329 -78.06 7.28 26.79
CA VAL A 329 -78.94 6.30 26.13
C VAL A 329 -79.41 5.19 27.11
N SER A 330 -78.57 4.81 28.09
CA SER A 330 -78.92 3.89 29.16
C SER A 330 -79.82 4.51 30.24
N ALA A 331 -79.78 5.83 30.40
CA ALA A 331 -80.67 6.57 31.33
C ALA A 331 -82.02 6.98 30.74
N MET A 332 -82.23 6.82 29.45
CA MET A 332 -83.58 7.00 28.89
C MET A 332 -84.49 5.81 29.32
N PRO A 333 -85.59 6.03 30.07
CA PRO A 333 -86.55 4.96 30.36
C PRO A 333 -87.10 4.44 29.04
N VAL A 334 -86.86 3.18 28.76
CA VAL A 334 -87.47 2.51 27.61
C VAL A 334 -88.94 2.78 27.71
N PRO A 335 -89.63 3.45 26.76
CA PRO A 335 -91.08 3.67 26.85
C PRO A 335 -91.71 2.31 26.99
N ASP A 336 -92.45 2.13 28.09
CA ASP A 336 -93.21 0.91 28.30
C ASP A 336 -94.30 0.79 27.20
N LEU A 337 -93.87 0.18 26.08
CA LEU A 337 -94.75 -0.08 24.93
C LEU A 337 -96.01 -0.86 25.33
N THR A 338 -95.98 -1.56 26.49
CA THR A 338 -97.15 -2.26 27.05
C THR A 338 -98.10 -1.31 27.70
N SER A 339 -97.65 -0.19 28.29
CA SER A 339 -98.50 0.86 28.83
C SER A 339 -99.13 1.71 27.72
N ALA A 340 -98.35 2.02 26.64
CA ALA A 340 -98.83 2.70 25.44
C ALA A 340 -99.90 1.85 24.69
N ALA A 341 -99.67 0.54 24.55
CA ALA A 341 -100.62 -0.38 23.95
C ALA A 341 -101.89 -0.55 24.82
N ARG A 342 -101.77 -0.52 26.16
CA ARG A 342 -102.92 -0.52 27.08
C ARG A 342 -103.72 0.78 26.96
N ASN A 343 -103.12 1.92 26.85
CA ASN A 343 -103.80 3.20 26.69
C ASN A 343 -104.48 3.33 25.32
N LEU A 344 -103.86 2.83 24.24
CA LEU A 344 -104.48 2.72 22.93
C LEU A 344 -105.74 1.78 22.95
N LYS A 345 -105.68 0.64 23.64
CA LYS A 345 -106.77 -0.30 23.79
C LYS A 345 -107.93 0.30 24.60
N ARG A 346 -107.64 1.11 25.63
CA ARG A 346 -108.65 1.88 26.40
C ARG A 346 -109.27 2.97 25.54
N ALA A 347 -108.49 3.71 24.78
CA ALA A 347 -109.03 4.75 23.90
C ALA A 347 -109.91 4.16 22.79
N ALA A 348 -109.52 3.06 22.17
CA ALA A 348 -110.28 2.35 21.17
C ALA A 348 -111.59 1.77 21.77
N GLY A 349 -111.51 1.26 23.01
CA GLY A 349 -112.69 0.78 23.73
C GLY A 349 -113.75 1.88 24.06
N HIS A 350 -113.26 3.09 24.31
CA HIS A 350 -114.10 4.26 24.50
C HIS A 350 -114.76 4.72 23.20
N TRP A 351 -114.11 4.67 22.10
CA TRP A 351 -114.63 5.01 20.77
C TRP A 351 -115.72 4.01 20.31
N VAL A 352 -115.54 2.74 20.57
CA VAL A 352 -116.53 1.69 20.24
C VAL A 352 -117.78 1.81 21.11
N LYS A 353 -117.64 2.30 22.34
CA LYS A 353 -118.80 2.54 23.19
C LYS A 353 -119.66 3.75 22.78
N GLN A 354 -119.00 4.86 22.32
CA GLN A 354 -119.68 6.03 21.80
C GLN A 354 -120.35 5.79 20.44
N ALA A 355 -119.81 4.94 19.60
CA ALA A 355 -120.44 4.57 18.31
C ALA A 355 -121.61 3.60 18.40
N ARG A 356 -121.94 3.11 19.60
CA ARG A 356 -123.15 2.25 19.84
C ARG A 356 -124.30 2.94 20.55
N GLN A 357 -124.16 4.26 20.79
CA GLN A 357 -125.21 5.08 21.44
C GLN A 357 -125.72 6.30 20.63
N GLY A 358 -125.38 6.29 19.31
CA GLY A 358 -125.87 7.28 18.35
C GLY A 358 -126.67 6.63 17.23
#